data_f1e283277a9640167fadde1458969ec8
#
_entry.id   f1e283277a9640167fadde1458969ec8
#
_cell.length_a   1.000
_cell.length_b   1.000
_cell.length_c   1.000
_cell.angle_alpha   90.00
_cell.angle_beta   90.00
_cell.angle_gamma   90.00
#
_symmetry.space_group_name_H-M   'P 1'
#
loop_
_entity.id
_entity.type
_entity.pdbx_description
1 polymer ?
#
loop_
_entity_poly.entity_id
_entity_poly.type
_entity_poly.pdbx_seq_one_letter_code
_entity_poly.pdbx_strand_id
1 'polypeptide(L)'
;IVFHEYETSGQNLRLLVLTDYIRKEYEKAIGNTEYDVNSLGVLPFFEMLRRENEKKNKQIRFGVLCGTIVIIPAEAKEALEQEIGTSGKVTFSRIGNLPETDYLKVTAVGNAHFLTGAVTNVFSKGYMQVLVGTKSLLGEGWDSPCINSLILASFVGSFMLSNQMRGRAIRVMKEQPEKTSNIWHLVCLRPWDEVLKADDNQISEDY
;
A
#
# COMPACT_ATOMS: atom_id res chain seq x y z
N ILE A 1 -2.59 -12.75 4.59
CA ILE A 1 -1.19 -12.42 4.25
C ILE A 1 -0.68 -11.31 5.18
N VAL A 2 -1.17 -10.06 5.12
CA VAL A 2 -0.64 -8.91 5.90
C VAL A 2 -0.50 -9.22 7.39
N PHE A 3 -1.54 -9.75 8.01
CA PHE A 3 -1.54 -10.10 9.44
C PHE A 3 -0.59 -11.25 9.77
N HIS A 4 -0.46 -12.23 8.89
CA HIS A 4 0.51 -13.32 9.01
C HIS A 4 1.96 -12.80 8.94
N GLU A 5 2.25 -11.93 7.97
CA GLU A 5 3.57 -11.28 7.87
C GLU A 5 3.90 -10.46 9.13
N TYR A 6 2.90 -9.77 9.69
CA TYR A 6 3.09 -9.03 10.92
C TYR A 6 3.30 -9.95 12.14
N GLU A 7 2.62 -11.08 12.22
CA GLU A 7 2.82 -12.07 13.28
C GLU A 7 4.22 -12.66 13.25
N THR A 8 4.81 -12.79 12.06
CA THR A 8 6.17 -13.32 11.87
C THR A 8 7.24 -12.28 12.13
N SER A 9 7.06 -11.06 11.64
CA SER A 9 8.11 -10.01 11.60
C SER A 9 7.92 -8.91 12.65
N GLY A 10 6.71 -8.78 13.22
CA GLY A 10 6.38 -7.77 14.23
C GLY A 10 6.65 -6.34 13.75
N GLN A 11 7.31 -5.55 14.58
CA GLN A 11 7.67 -4.16 14.27
C GLN A 11 8.74 -4.05 13.16
N ASN A 12 9.44 -5.13 12.84
CA ASN A 12 10.42 -5.16 11.75
C ASN A 12 9.79 -5.34 10.37
N LEU A 13 8.48 -5.59 10.30
CA LEU A 13 7.79 -5.70 9.02
C LEU A 13 7.92 -4.40 8.21
N ARG A 14 8.32 -4.53 6.97
CA ARG A 14 8.30 -3.48 5.93
C ARG A 14 7.62 -4.05 4.70
N LEU A 15 6.29 -4.05 4.75
CA LEU A 15 5.46 -4.65 3.71
C LEU A 15 4.98 -3.57 2.74
N LEU A 16 5.20 -3.81 1.46
CA LEU A 16 4.68 -2.99 0.38
C LEU A 16 3.53 -3.70 -0.33
N VAL A 17 2.39 -3.03 -0.47
CA VAL A 17 1.25 -3.50 -1.26
C VAL A 17 1.14 -2.64 -2.51
N LEU A 18 1.17 -3.27 -3.69
CA LEU A 18 1.08 -2.58 -4.97
C LEU A 18 -0.19 -2.95 -5.71
N THR A 19 -0.91 -1.93 -6.16
CA THR A 19 -2.15 -2.06 -6.94
C THR A 19 -2.15 -1.14 -8.17
N ASP A 20 -3.12 -1.29 -9.06
CA ASP A 20 -3.19 -0.52 -10.32
C ASP A 20 -3.82 0.85 -10.16
N TYR A 21 -4.81 0.99 -9.28
CA TYR A 21 -5.69 2.14 -9.21
C TYR A 21 -5.65 2.82 -7.85
N ILE A 22 -5.79 4.15 -7.82
CA ILE A 22 -5.86 4.92 -6.58
C ILE A 22 -7.25 4.87 -5.98
N ARG A 23 -8.30 4.99 -6.80
CA ARG A 23 -9.72 5.01 -6.40
C ARG A 23 -10.04 6.15 -5.43
N LYS A 24 -9.82 7.39 -5.87
CA LYS A 24 -10.03 8.60 -5.06
C LYS A 24 -11.45 8.76 -4.53
N GLU A 25 -12.44 8.22 -5.22
CA GLU A 25 -13.83 8.20 -4.81
C GLU A 25 -14.06 7.51 -3.45
N TYR A 26 -13.13 6.64 -3.04
CA TYR A 26 -13.15 5.96 -1.75
C TYR A 26 -12.55 6.80 -0.60
N GLU A 27 -12.08 8.02 -0.84
CA GLU A 27 -11.59 8.88 0.25
C GLU A 27 -12.69 9.11 1.30
N LYS A 28 -13.94 9.26 0.88
CA LYS A 28 -15.12 9.39 1.76
C LYS A 28 -15.50 8.11 2.52
N ALA A 29 -15.03 6.96 2.04
CA ALA A 29 -15.26 5.66 2.69
C ALA A 29 -14.33 5.44 3.88
N ILE A 30 -13.19 6.16 3.92
CA ILE A 30 -12.20 6.01 4.98
C ILE A 30 -12.80 6.47 6.31
N GLY A 31 -12.78 5.58 7.30
CA GLY A 31 -13.39 5.81 8.63
C GLY A 31 -14.92 5.79 8.65
N ASN A 32 -15.58 5.41 7.56
CA ASN A 32 -17.04 5.23 7.51
C ASN A 32 -17.38 3.75 7.39
N THR A 33 -17.73 3.12 8.50
CA THR A 33 -18.03 1.67 8.58
C THR A 33 -19.26 1.23 7.79
N GLU A 34 -20.16 2.15 7.48
CA GLU A 34 -21.38 1.88 6.70
C GLU A 34 -21.08 1.84 5.18
N TYR A 35 -19.94 2.40 4.78
CA TYR A 35 -19.55 2.41 3.36
C TYR A 35 -18.95 1.06 2.98
N ASP A 36 -19.59 0.40 1.99
CA ASP A 36 -19.07 -0.87 1.47
C ASP A 36 -17.80 -0.65 0.63
N VAL A 37 -16.75 -1.40 0.95
CA VAL A 37 -15.47 -1.34 0.23
C VAL A 37 -15.33 -2.61 -0.61
N ASN A 38 -15.79 -2.54 -1.85
CA ASN A 38 -15.91 -3.66 -2.78
C ASN A 38 -15.04 -3.54 -4.03
N SER A 39 -14.04 -2.66 -4.04
CA SER A 39 -13.15 -2.42 -5.17
C SER A 39 -11.70 -2.63 -4.82
N LEU A 40 -10.88 -2.94 -5.83
CA LEU A 40 -9.43 -3.00 -5.70
C LEU A 40 -8.81 -1.64 -6.00
N GLY A 41 -7.89 -1.20 -5.16
CA GLY A 41 -7.20 0.06 -5.31
C GLY A 41 -6.50 0.50 -4.03
N VAL A 42 -5.71 1.57 -4.09
CA VAL A 42 -4.90 2.03 -2.94
C VAL A 42 -5.77 2.40 -1.74
N LEU A 43 -6.80 3.24 -1.93
CA LEU A 43 -7.67 3.68 -0.83
C LEU A 43 -8.60 2.56 -0.33
N PRO A 44 -9.23 1.74 -1.19
CA PRO A 44 -9.93 0.55 -0.74
C PRO A 44 -9.06 -0.40 0.10
N PHE A 45 -7.85 -0.73 -0.36
CA PHE A 45 -6.93 -1.59 0.40
C PHE A 45 -6.55 -0.98 1.75
N PHE A 46 -6.21 0.31 1.78
CA PHE A 46 -5.90 1.01 3.03
C PHE A 46 -7.06 0.87 4.03
N GLU A 47 -8.29 1.19 3.60
CA GLU A 47 -9.45 1.15 4.50
C GLU A 47 -9.83 -0.28 4.93
N MET A 48 -9.77 -1.26 4.02
CA MET A 48 -10.00 -2.66 4.36
C MET A 48 -9.00 -3.17 5.40
N LEU A 49 -7.72 -2.89 5.21
CA LEU A 49 -6.65 -3.31 6.13
C LEU A 49 -6.78 -2.62 7.48
N ARG A 50 -7.12 -1.33 7.49
CA ARG A 50 -7.37 -0.57 8.71
C ARG A 50 -8.53 -1.15 9.52
N ARG A 51 -9.69 -1.42 8.87
CA ARG A 51 -10.86 -2.04 9.52
C ARG A 51 -10.55 -3.42 10.08
N GLU A 52 -9.84 -4.25 9.32
CA GLU A 52 -9.45 -5.58 9.79
C GLU A 52 -8.44 -5.52 10.95
N ASN A 53 -7.56 -4.52 10.95
CA ASN A 53 -6.62 -4.28 12.04
C ASN A 53 -7.35 -3.92 13.35
N GLU A 54 -8.36 -3.06 13.27
CA GLU A 54 -9.22 -2.74 14.40
C GLU A 54 -9.99 -3.96 14.93
N LYS A 55 -10.66 -4.72 14.03
CA LYS A 55 -11.39 -5.95 14.39
C LYS A 55 -10.48 -6.99 15.07
N LYS A 56 -9.24 -7.12 14.63
CA LYS A 56 -8.27 -8.07 15.19
C LYS A 56 -7.51 -7.51 16.40
N ASN A 57 -7.81 -6.28 16.81
CA ASN A 57 -7.10 -5.56 17.86
C ASN A 57 -5.57 -5.63 17.70
N LYS A 58 -5.09 -5.46 16.47
CA LYS A 58 -3.65 -5.41 16.15
C LYS A 58 -3.20 -3.95 16.07
N GLN A 59 -1.90 -3.72 16.22
CA GLN A 59 -1.32 -2.37 16.19
C GLN A 59 -0.40 -2.18 14.97
N ILE A 60 -0.92 -2.55 13.81
CA ILE A 60 -0.21 -2.35 12.55
C ILE A 60 -0.48 -0.93 12.07
N ARG A 61 0.57 -0.22 11.72
CA ARG A 61 0.51 1.14 11.17
C ARG A 61 0.61 1.08 9.66
N PHE A 62 -0.38 1.66 9.01
CA PHE A 62 -0.50 1.70 7.56
C PHE A 62 -0.12 3.08 7.03
N GLY A 63 0.48 3.13 5.86
CA GLY A 63 0.67 4.35 5.10
C GLY A 63 0.19 4.19 3.67
N VAL A 64 -0.05 5.31 3.01
CA VAL A 64 -0.34 5.38 1.58
C VAL A 64 0.68 6.28 0.92
N LEU A 65 1.26 5.80 -0.18
CA LEU A 65 2.15 6.58 -1.03
C LEU A 65 1.80 6.35 -2.50
N CYS A 66 1.20 7.36 -3.11
CA CYS A 66 0.99 7.39 -4.56
C CYS A 66 1.07 8.84 -5.03
N GLY A 67 1.23 9.06 -6.34
CA GLY A 67 1.55 10.38 -6.89
C GLY A 67 0.62 11.54 -6.51
N THR A 68 -0.59 11.25 -6.03
CA THR A 68 -1.60 12.28 -5.71
C THR A 68 -2.14 12.23 -4.28
N ILE A 69 -1.87 11.15 -3.55
CA ILE A 69 -2.37 10.95 -2.19
C ILE A 69 -1.25 10.34 -1.35
N VAL A 70 -0.98 10.98 -0.23
CA VAL A 70 -0.10 10.47 0.82
C VAL A 70 -0.88 10.47 2.12
N ILE A 71 -0.86 9.33 2.83
CA ILE A 71 -1.49 9.17 4.15
C ILE A 71 -0.43 8.55 5.07
N ILE A 72 -0.30 9.10 6.26
CA ILE A 72 0.60 8.60 7.29
C ILE A 72 -0.14 8.43 8.62
N PRO A 73 0.32 7.55 9.52
CA PRO A 73 -0.10 7.58 10.91
C PRO A 73 0.22 8.95 11.54
N ALA A 74 -0.64 9.45 12.42
CA ALA A 74 -0.44 10.75 13.04
C ALA A 74 0.88 10.83 13.83
N GLU A 75 1.27 9.73 14.47
CA GLU A 75 2.55 9.62 15.20
C GLU A 75 3.80 9.74 14.31
N ALA A 76 3.65 9.57 12.98
CA ALA A 76 4.74 9.73 12.03
C ALA A 76 4.95 11.19 11.57
N LYS A 77 4.10 12.12 12.01
CA LYS A 77 4.09 13.51 11.56
C LYS A 77 5.43 14.20 11.81
N GLU A 78 5.91 14.19 13.05
CA GLU A 78 7.16 14.85 13.41
C GLU A 78 8.36 14.24 12.68
N ALA A 79 8.39 12.91 12.54
CA ALA A 79 9.45 12.24 11.79
C ALA A 79 9.43 12.64 10.31
N LEU A 80 8.24 12.79 9.71
CA LEU A 80 8.11 13.23 8.32
C LEU A 80 8.57 14.69 8.16
N GLU A 81 8.20 15.59 9.08
CA GLU A 81 8.65 16.98 9.07
C GLU A 81 10.19 17.07 9.18
N GLN A 82 10.82 16.24 10.00
CA GLN A 82 12.28 16.15 10.12
C GLN A 82 12.91 15.65 8.80
N GLU A 83 12.35 14.62 8.17
CA GLU A 83 12.85 14.11 6.88
C GLU A 83 12.73 15.14 5.75
N ILE A 84 11.66 15.92 5.75
CA ILE A 84 11.46 16.99 4.76
C ILE A 84 12.48 18.12 5.00
N GLY A 85 12.68 18.52 6.24
CA GLY A 85 13.61 19.60 6.60
C GLY A 85 13.38 20.86 5.77
N THR A 86 14.41 21.30 5.04
CA THR A 86 14.35 22.47 4.15
C THR A 86 13.97 22.15 2.71
N SER A 87 13.78 20.86 2.35
CA SER A 87 13.56 20.42 0.98
C SER A 87 12.19 20.82 0.41
N GLY A 88 11.24 21.16 1.28
CA GLY A 88 9.90 21.56 0.87
C GLY A 88 8.99 21.91 2.05
N LYS A 89 7.72 22.12 1.73
CA LYS A 89 6.67 22.36 2.72
C LYS A 89 5.49 21.42 2.48
N VAL A 90 4.87 20.98 3.55
CA VAL A 90 3.65 20.16 3.51
C VAL A 90 2.57 20.75 4.39
N THR A 91 1.33 20.40 4.10
CA THR A 91 0.18 20.62 4.97
C THR A 91 -0.39 19.27 5.37
N PHE A 92 -0.89 19.21 6.59
CA PHE A 92 -1.56 18.04 7.13
C PHE A 92 -3.05 18.33 7.25
N SER A 93 -3.86 17.38 6.90
CA SER A 93 -5.31 17.50 7.00
C SER A 93 -5.93 16.16 7.34
N ARG A 94 -7.17 16.21 7.80
CA ARG A 94 -7.98 15.03 8.06
C ARG A 94 -8.17 14.21 6.79
N ILE A 95 -8.23 12.89 6.92
CA ILE A 95 -8.57 11.97 5.84
C ILE A 95 -9.90 11.27 6.12
N GLY A 96 -10.86 11.43 5.23
CA GLY A 96 -12.20 10.85 5.37
C GLY A 96 -12.87 11.25 6.70
N ASN A 97 -13.36 10.26 7.43
CA ASN A 97 -14.00 10.43 8.74
C ASN A 97 -13.09 10.09 9.93
N LEU A 98 -11.80 9.79 9.67
CA LEU A 98 -10.86 9.44 10.73
C LEU A 98 -10.49 10.67 11.57
N PRO A 99 -10.25 10.50 12.89
CA PRO A 99 -9.63 11.54 13.71
C PRO A 99 -8.21 11.87 13.22
N GLU A 100 -7.81 13.12 13.37
CA GLU A 100 -6.44 13.54 13.04
C GLU A 100 -5.38 12.94 13.97
N THR A 101 -5.80 12.35 15.07
CA THR A 101 -4.94 11.59 16.00
C THR A 101 -4.55 10.22 15.46
N ASP A 102 -5.26 9.70 14.48
CA ASP A 102 -5.04 8.36 13.94
C ASP A 102 -4.23 8.43 12.63
N TYR A 103 -4.74 9.15 11.64
CA TYR A 103 -4.13 9.28 10.32
C TYR A 103 -4.26 10.69 9.77
N LEU A 104 -3.24 11.11 9.04
CA LEU A 104 -3.16 12.41 8.39
C LEU A 104 -2.94 12.26 6.88
N LYS A 105 -3.70 13.04 6.11
CA LYS A 105 -3.41 13.27 4.69
C LYS A 105 -2.32 14.34 4.60
N VAL A 106 -1.29 14.05 3.81
CA VAL A 106 -0.15 14.94 3.59
C VAL A 106 -0.25 15.51 2.18
N THR A 107 -0.17 16.82 2.07
CA THR A 107 -0.19 17.52 0.78
C THR A 107 1.04 18.41 0.68
N ALA A 108 1.84 18.23 -0.38
CA ALA A 108 2.98 19.09 -0.67
C ALA A 108 2.52 20.47 -1.14
N VAL A 109 3.19 21.51 -0.69
CA VAL A 109 3.02 22.87 -1.19
C VAL A 109 4.01 23.09 -2.33
N GLY A 110 3.52 23.18 -3.56
CA GLY A 110 4.35 23.32 -4.77
C GLY A 110 4.85 21.96 -5.28
N ASN A 111 6.15 21.85 -5.55
CA ASN A 111 6.74 20.61 -6.08
C ASN A 111 6.77 19.48 -5.03
N ALA A 112 6.26 18.30 -5.41
CA ALA A 112 6.09 17.17 -4.51
C ALA A 112 7.22 16.11 -4.57
N HIS A 113 8.26 16.31 -5.39
CA HIS A 113 9.30 15.28 -5.60
C HIS A 113 10.02 14.84 -4.31
N PHE A 114 10.21 15.76 -3.34
CA PHE A 114 10.84 15.44 -2.06
C PHE A 114 9.99 14.51 -1.19
N LEU A 115 8.65 14.55 -1.36
CA LEU A 115 7.72 13.87 -0.47
C LEU A 115 7.85 12.33 -0.56
N THR A 116 8.06 11.80 -1.75
CA THR A 116 8.26 10.36 -1.96
C THR A 116 9.47 9.85 -1.16
N GLY A 117 10.60 10.55 -1.23
CA GLY A 117 11.81 10.21 -0.48
C GLY A 117 11.59 10.30 1.03
N ALA A 118 10.99 11.40 1.50
CA ALA A 118 10.73 11.62 2.93
C ALA A 118 9.80 10.54 3.52
N VAL A 119 8.70 10.19 2.83
CA VAL A 119 7.80 9.12 3.27
C VAL A 119 8.48 7.76 3.25
N THR A 120 9.32 7.49 2.25
CA THR A 120 10.11 6.26 2.17
C THR A 120 11.07 6.13 3.36
N ASN A 121 11.73 7.22 3.76
CA ASN A 121 12.62 7.23 4.91
C ASN A 121 11.86 6.99 6.22
N VAL A 122 10.70 7.63 6.39
CA VAL A 122 9.81 7.40 7.55
C VAL A 122 9.35 5.94 7.62
N PHE A 123 8.99 5.35 6.47
CA PHE A 123 8.66 3.93 6.37
C PHE A 123 9.85 3.03 6.75
N SER A 124 11.03 3.33 6.23
CA SER A 124 12.27 2.60 6.55
C SER A 124 12.59 2.63 8.04
N LYS A 125 12.37 3.77 8.71
CA LYS A 125 12.57 3.94 10.16
C LYS A 125 11.53 3.22 11.03
N GLY A 126 10.45 2.67 10.44
CA GLY A 126 9.48 1.84 11.15
C GLY A 126 8.26 2.55 11.69
N TYR A 127 8.04 3.81 11.33
CA TYR A 127 6.81 4.51 11.69
C TYR A 127 5.56 3.92 11.01
N MET A 128 5.75 3.10 9.98
CA MET A 128 4.72 2.31 9.31
C MET A 128 5.25 0.90 9.05
N GLN A 129 4.43 -0.13 9.24
CA GLN A 129 4.76 -1.50 8.89
C GLN A 129 4.29 -1.86 7.49
N VAL A 130 3.23 -1.22 7.02
CA VAL A 130 2.62 -1.50 5.70
C VAL A 130 2.49 -0.19 4.93
N LEU A 131 2.99 -0.18 3.70
CA LEU A 131 2.84 0.91 2.76
C LEU A 131 2.02 0.45 1.56
N VAL A 132 0.95 1.15 1.24
CA VAL A 132 0.09 0.86 0.09
C VAL A 132 0.34 1.88 -1.01
N GLY A 133 0.62 1.42 -2.21
CA GLY A 133 0.93 2.30 -3.34
C GLY A 133 0.49 1.75 -4.68
N THR A 134 0.74 2.52 -5.75
CA THR A 134 0.54 2.09 -7.12
C THR A 134 1.81 1.52 -7.74
N LYS A 135 1.67 0.69 -8.77
CA LYS A 135 2.82 0.17 -9.54
C LYS A 135 3.71 1.29 -10.10
N SER A 136 3.13 2.44 -10.44
CA SER A 136 3.89 3.59 -10.96
C SER A 136 4.92 4.11 -9.97
N LEU A 137 4.70 3.94 -8.66
CA LEU A 137 5.69 4.29 -7.62
C LEU A 137 7.05 3.63 -7.90
N LEU A 138 7.05 2.39 -8.39
CA LEU A 138 8.28 1.67 -8.70
C LEU A 138 8.93 2.10 -10.03
N GLY A 139 8.19 2.77 -10.93
CA GLY A 139 8.68 3.21 -12.23
C GLY A 139 9.61 4.42 -12.17
N GLU A 140 9.49 5.25 -11.15
CA GLU A 140 10.15 6.56 -11.04
C GLU A 140 11.51 6.51 -10.29
N GLY A 141 12.24 5.40 -10.37
CA GLY A 141 13.53 5.29 -9.66
C GLY A 141 13.40 5.12 -8.14
N TRP A 142 12.19 4.91 -7.63
CA TRP A 142 11.95 4.67 -6.22
C TRP A 142 12.72 3.43 -5.74
N ASP A 143 13.44 3.57 -4.65
CA ASP A 143 14.22 2.51 -4.02
C ASP A 143 13.99 2.49 -2.52
N SER A 144 13.74 1.29 -1.98
CA SER A 144 13.52 1.10 -0.55
C SER A 144 14.02 -0.30 -0.15
N PRO A 145 15.34 -0.44 0.08
CA PRO A 145 15.93 -1.75 0.41
C PRO A 145 15.47 -2.31 1.76
N CYS A 146 14.76 -1.53 2.57
CA CYS A 146 14.18 -2.02 3.83
C CYS A 146 13.01 -2.99 3.63
N ILE A 147 12.37 -3.05 2.44
CA ILE A 147 11.21 -3.90 2.18
C ILE A 147 11.59 -5.37 2.38
N ASN A 148 10.85 -6.05 3.23
CA ASN A 148 10.99 -7.48 3.52
C ASN A 148 9.74 -8.30 3.19
N SER A 149 8.66 -7.66 2.75
CA SER A 149 7.48 -8.34 2.19
C SER A 149 6.85 -7.49 1.09
N LEU A 150 6.44 -8.13 -0.01
CA LEU A 150 5.80 -7.48 -1.16
C LEU A 150 4.54 -8.22 -1.53
N ILE A 151 3.43 -7.51 -1.64
CA ILE A 151 2.17 -8.02 -2.19
C ILE A 151 1.89 -7.35 -3.53
N LEU A 152 1.82 -8.15 -4.59
CA LEU A 152 1.40 -7.70 -5.91
C LEU A 152 -0.09 -7.95 -6.06
N ALA A 153 -0.89 -6.91 -5.77
CA ALA A 153 -2.34 -6.91 -5.84
C ALA A 153 -2.84 -6.29 -7.16
N SER A 154 -2.14 -6.61 -8.25
CA SER A 154 -2.45 -6.10 -9.58
C SER A 154 -2.07 -7.13 -10.64
N PHE A 155 -2.75 -7.06 -11.80
CA PHE A 155 -2.34 -7.86 -12.94
C PHE A 155 -1.02 -7.32 -13.53
N VAL A 156 -0.01 -8.17 -13.57
CA VAL A 156 1.29 -7.84 -14.18
C VAL A 156 1.45 -8.71 -15.43
N GLY A 157 1.01 -8.18 -16.57
CA GLY A 157 1.10 -8.86 -17.87
C GLY A 157 2.50 -8.93 -18.45
N SER A 158 3.49 -8.28 -17.83
CA SER A 158 4.88 -8.25 -18.29
C SER A 158 5.80 -8.94 -17.30
N PHE A 159 6.52 -9.97 -17.78
CA PHE A 159 7.56 -10.65 -17.01
C PHE A 159 8.66 -9.69 -16.55
N MET A 160 9.06 -8.74 -17.42
CA MET A 160 10.08 -7.75 -17.11
C MET A 160 9.66 -6.85 -15.94
N LEU A 161 8.43 -6.33 -15.96
CA LEU A 161 7.90 -5.49 -14.88
C LEU A 161 7.77 -6.28 -13.57
N SER A 162 7.30 -7.53 -13.64
CA SER A 162 7.25 -8.42 -12.48
C SER A 162 8.63 -8.61 -11.86
N ASN A 163 9.66 -8.88 -12.68
CA ASN A 163 11.02 -9.06 -12.19
C ASN A 163 11.61 -7.77 -11.60
N GLN A 164 11.32 -6.60 -12.18
CA GLN A 164 11.77 -5.32 -11.63
C GLN A 164 11.17 -5.07 -10.24
N MET A 165 9.88 -5.34 -10.06
CA MET A 165 9.20 -5.20 -8.77
C MET A 165 9.76 -6.15 -7.72
N ARG A 166 9.94 -7.42 -8.09
CA ARG A 166 10.57 -8.45 -7.23
C ARG A 166 12.00 -8.08 -6.87
N GLY A 167 12.80 -7.67 -7.86
CA GLY A 167 14.19 -7.27 -7.67
C GLY A 167 14.38 -6.12 -6.67
N ARG A 168 13.39 -5.26 -6.50
CA ARG A 168 13.43 -4.19 -5.47
C ARG A 168 13.15 -4.72 -4.07
N ALA A 169 12.21 -5.67 -3.93
CA ALA A 169 11.91 -6.27 -2.63
C ALA A 169 13.05 -7.14 -2.09
N ILE A 170 13.83 -7.79 -2.98
CA ILE A 170 14.93 -8.68 -2.58
C ILE A 170 16.27 -7.95 -2.40
N ARG A 171 16.32 -6.62 -2.54
CA ARG A 171 17.57 -5.87 -2.30
C ARG A 171 18.02 -6.05 -0.86
N VAL A 172 19.32 -6.32 -0.73
CA VAL A 172 19.99 -6.48 0.56
C VAL A 172 20.56 -5.14 1.00
N MET A 173 20.40 -4.82 2.28
CA MET A 173 21.12 -3.70 2.90
C MET A 173 22.48 -4.18 3.38
N LYS A 174 23.49 -3.31 3.31
CA LYS A 174 24.84 -3.67 3.80
C LYS A 174 24.84 -4.06 5.28
N GLU A 175 23.93 -3.45 6.04
CA GLU A 175 23.75 -3.68 7.46
C GLU A 175 22.96 -4.96 7.78
N GLN A 176 22.31 -5.57 6.78
CA GLN A 176 21.47 -6.77 6.91
C GLN A 176 21.73 -7.75 5.75
N PRO A 177 22.91 -8.37 5.67
CA PRO A 177 23.27 -9.27 4.56
C PRO A 177 22.39 -10.54 4.51
N GLU A 178 21.87 -10.99 5.66
CA GLU A 178 20.99 -12.17 5.78
C GLU A 178 19.49 -11.86 5.60
N LYS A 179 19.17 -10.64 5.11
CA LYS A 179 17.78 -10.25 4.89
C LYS A 179 17.09 -11.21 3.91
N THR A 180 15.95 -11.73 4.32
CA THR A 180 15.00 -12.47 3.47
C THR A 180 13.81 -11.60 3.12
N SER A 181 13.15 -11.90 2.00
CA SER A 181 11.96 -11.17 1.58
C SER A 181 10.90 -12.11 1.02
N ASN A 182 9.66 -11.93 1.45
CA ASN A 182 8.51 -12.65 0.95
C ASN A 182 7.85 -11.89 -0.20
N ILE A 183 7.50 -12.59 -1.27
CA ILE A 183 6.81 -12.03 -2.42
C ILE A 183 5.51 -12.79 -2.66
N TRP A 184 4.39 -12.09 -2.54
CA TRP A 184 3.04 -12.63 -2.68
C TRP A 184 2.41 -12.17 -3.98
N HIS A 185 2.08 -13.10 -4.86
CA HIS A 185 1.27 -12.86 -6.03
C HIS A 185 -0.17 -13.24 -5.74
N LEU A 186 -1.08 -12.28 -5.85
CA LEU A 186 -2.51 -12.55 -5.69
C LEU A 186 -3.08 -13.03 -7.02
N VAL A 187 -3.74 -14.19 -6.98
CA VAL A 187 -4.45 -14.77 -8.12
C VAL A 187 -5.92 -14.92 -7.74
N CYS A 188 -6.81 -14.28 -8.51
CA CYS A 188 -8.24 -14.50 -8.41
C CYS A 188 -8.63 -15.65 -9.33
N LEU A 189 -9.22 -16.69 -8.75
CA LEU A 189 -9.77 -17.81 -9.49
C LEU A 189 -11.31 -17.70 -9.45
N ARG A 190 -11.95 -17.90 -10.61
CA ARG A 190 -13.41 -18.02 -10.66
C ARG A 190 -13.78 -19.44 -10.22
N PRO A 191 -14.82 -19.61 -9.36
CA PRO A 191 -15.33 -20.92 -9.02
C PRO A 191 -15.71 -21.70 -10.28
N TRP A 192 -15.43 -23.01 -10.31
CA TRP A 192 -15.62 -23.85 -11.51
C TRP A 192 -17.08 -23.92 -11.95
N ASP A 193 -18.02 -23.90 -11.03
CA ASP A 193 -19.46 -23.86 -11.27
C ASP A 193 -19.94 -22.55 -11.95
N GLU A 194 -19.24 -21.43 -11.73
CA GLU A 194 -19.50 -20.18 -12.44
C GLU A 194 -18.92 -20.17 -13.85
N VAL A 195 -17.80 -20.87 -14.07
CA VAL A 195 -17.20 -21.02 -15.40
C VAL A 195 -18.12 -21.84 -16.31
N LEU A 196 -18.66 -22.97 -15.81
CA LEU A 196 -19.57 -23.81 -16.55
C LEU A 196 -20.86 -23.06 -16.93
N LYS A 197 -21.43 -22.25 -16.03
CA LYS A 197 -22.64 -21.44 -16.34
C LYS A 197 -22.38 -20.35 -17.38
N ALA A 198 -21.15 -19.81 -17.45
CA ALA A 198 -20.80 -18.82 -18.46
C ALA A 198 -20.66 -19.43 -19.84
N ASP A 199 -20.11 -20.66 -19.94
CA ASP A 199 -20.00 -21.39 -21.21
C ASP A 199 -21.40 -21.82 -21.75
N ASP A 200 -22.31 -22.24 -20.87
CA ASP A 200 -23.70 -22.58 -21.27
C ASP A 200 -24.48 -21.37 -21.82
N ASN A 201 -24.24 -20.17 -21.32
CA ASN A 201 -24.87 -18.95 -21.82
C ASN A 201 -24.32 -18.48 -23.17
N GLN A 202 -23.05 -18.78 -23.50
CA GLN A 202 -22.50 -18.47 -24.83
C GLN A 202 -23.01 -19.41 -25.92
N ILE A 203 -23.37 -20.63 -25.58
CA ILE A 203 -23.92 -21.62 -26.55
C ILE A 203 -25.37 -21.29 -26.90
N SER A 204 -26.10 -20.51 -26.11
CA SER A 204 -27.52 -20.17 -26.32
C SER A 204 -27.77 -18.92 -27.19
N GLU A 205 -26.75 -18.15 -27.55
CA GLU A 205 -26.88 -16.94 -28.38
C GLU A 205 -26.55 -17.17 -29.90
N ASP A 206 -26.04 -18.34 -30.26
CA ASP A 206 -25.66 -18.67 -31.66
C ASP A 206 -26.61 -19.65 -32.37
N TYR A 207 -27.94 -19.70 -31.99
CA TYR A 207 -28.96 -20.42 -32.74
C TYR A 207 -30.20 -19.56 -33.01
#